data_dd58273106d26cdda9d238a83b27866a
#
_entry.id   dd58273106d26cdda9d238a83b27866a
#
_cell.length_a   1.000
_cell.length_b   1.000
_cell.length_c   1.000
_cell.angle_alpha   90.00
_cell.angle_beta   90.00
_cell.angle_gamma   90.00
#
_symmetry.space_group_name_H-M   'P 1'
#
loop_
_entity.id
_entity.type
_entity.pdbx_description
1 polymer ?
#
loop_
_entity_poly.entity_id
_entity_poly.type
_entity_poly.pdbx_seq_one_letter_code
_entity_poly.pdbx_strand_id
1 'polypeptide(L)'
;MQRKGFEDKLRGWIMSTVKGGRVCVNINGTNGSYFKTHRGLRQGDPLSPLLFNLAADALSHIMSKAKEANLIKGVIPHLIPGGVTHLQYADDTVIMVGGDPDSIRNLKFLLYCFEWMSGLKINYHKSEMITFGMDDSEQQHIANTLNCNVGKMPMRYLGFPISSRNIGVGGFKNIVNKMRKKLQPWKGKHLSSGGRLILTNSSLSSMPTYTMGMLLLQDGVHKQMDTIRSQFFWRGDSEKFKYHMMKWENVCLPKDFGGLGITNTRIFNESILMKWVWRLYASSEDDLYCQILKQKYLKRKPILCQKGNRGSQFWRGLNKIKHGFSWGAVFEVKDGKSTRFWEDVWRGDIPLKIAYPKLYELCNDKTRLVSDFYDDGEWYISFRRSLGGQTLNCGRTS
;
A
#
# COMPACT_ATOMS: atom_id res chain seq x y z
N MET A 1 4.58 3.99 -30.03
CA MET A 1 4.34 5.44 -29.96
C MET A 1 3.26 5.90 -30.93
N GLN A 2 3.37 5.65 -32.24
CA GLN A 2 2.37 6.05 -33.24
C GLN A 2 0.95 5.58 -32.88
N ARG A 3 0.77 4.28 -32.58
CA ARG A 3 -0.52 3.72 -32.17
C ARG A 3 -1.07 4.26 -30.83
N LYS A 4 -0.25 4.94 -30.04
CA LYS A 4 -0.63 5.62 -28.79
C LYS A 4 -0.87 7.13 -29.00
N GLY A 5 -0.95 7.61 -30.25
CA GLY A 5 -1.27 8.99 -30.57
C GLY A 5 -0.13 10.00 -30.38
N PHE A 6 1.12 9.56 -30.27
CA PHE A 6 2.25 10.49 -30.19
C PHE A 6 2.49 11.14 -31.56
N GLU A 7 2.53 12.47 -31.60
CA GLU A 7 2.80 13.27 -32.81
C GLU A 7 4.16 12.93 -33.41
N ASP A 8 4.27 13.05 -34.73
CA ASP A 8 5.49 12.73 -35.48
C ASP A 8 6.69 13.55 -35.02
N LYS A 9 6.47 14.84 -34.74
CA LYS A 9 7.50 15.78 -34.26
C LYS A 9 8.08 15.30 -32.92
N LEU A 10 7.22 14.93 -31.96
CA LEU A 10 7.65 14.41 -30.65
C LEU A 10 8.36 13.07 -30.79
N ARG A 11 7.87 12.18 -31.67
CA ARG A 11 8.54 10.91 -31.97
C ARG A 11 9.93 11.12 -32.56
N GLY A 12 10.07 12.10 -33.47
CA GLY A 12 11.37 12.50 -34.05
C GLY A 12 12.35 12.97 -32.97
N TRP A 13 11.92 13.81 -32.05
CA TRP A 13 12.75 14.28 -30.94
C TRP A 13 13.19 13.14 -30.01
N ILE A 14 12.28 12.28 -29.62
CA ILE A 14 12.61 11.11 -28.79
C ILE A 14 13.62 10.21 -29.52
N MET A 15 13.42 9.94 -30.80
CA MET A 15 14.34 9.11 -31.57
C MET A 15 15.73 9.73 -31.72
N SER A 16 15.81 11.06 -31.86
CA SER A 16 17.11 11.75 -31.91
C SER A 16 17.86 11.72 -30.58
N THR A 17 17.15 11.74 -29.44
CA THR A 17 17.79 11.60 -28.11
C THR A 17 18.25 10.19 -27.79
N VAL A 18 17.53 9.18 -28.29
CA VAL A 18 17.85 7.76 -28.04
C VAL A 18 18.94 7.24 -28.99
N LYS A 19 18.89 7.66 -30.27
CA LYS A 19 19.87 7.22 -31.28
C LYS A 19 21.19 8.01 -31.18
N GLY A 20 22.31 7.33 -31.45
CA GLY A 20 23.59 7.99 -31.59
C GLY A 20 24.34 8.30 -30.31
N GLY A 21 23.92 7.71 -29.18
CA GLY A 21 24.64 7.84 -27.92
C GLY A 21 26.09 7.33 -28.03
N ARG A 22 27.05 8.13 -27.53
CA ARG A 22 28.44 7.74 -27.40
C ARG A 22 28.80 7.69 -25.91
N VAL A 23 29.55 6.69 -25.52
CA VAL A 23 30.00 6.48 -24.15
C VAL A 23 31.51 6.22 -24.18
N CYS A 24 32.22 6.70 -23.17
CA CYS A 24 33.61 6.32 -22.92
C CYS A 24 33.74 5.80 -21.49
N VAL A 25 34.76 5.00 -21.24
CA VAL A 25 35.11 4.55 -19.90
C VAL A 25 36.11 5.52 -19.32
N ASN A 26 35.85 6.03 -18.13
CA ASN A 26 36.81 6.86 -17.39
C ASN A 26 37.63 5.94 -16.46
N ILE A 27 38.94 5.93 -16.67
CA ILE A 27 39.88 5.18 -15.85
C ILE A 27 40.84 6.17 -15.19
N ASN A 28 40.85 6.20 -13.86
CA ASN A 28 41.69 7.08 -13.07
C ASN A 28 41.66 8.56 -13.48
N GLY A 29 40.47 9.07 -13.84
CA GLY A 29 40.30 10.46 -14.26
C GLY A 29 40.55 10.73 -15.75
N THR A 30 41.02 9.75 -16.54
CA THR A 30 41.28 9.89 -17.98
C THR A 30 40.17 9.19 -18.77
N ASN A 31 39.58 9.92 -19.72
CA ASN A 31 38.55 9.36 -20.60
C ASN A 31 39.22 8.52 -21.71
N GLY A 32 38.77 7.28 -21.84
CA GLY A 32 39.13 6.41 -22.95
C GLY A 32 38.47 6.80 -24.28
N SER A 33 38.64 5.99 -25.32
CA SER A 33 38.02 6.20 -26.62
C SER A 33 36.49 6.07 -26.54
N TYR A 34 35.79 6.93 -27.30
CA TYR A 34 34.32 6.91 -27.40
C TYR A 34 33.85 5.78 -28.31
N PHE A 35 32.85 5.02 -27.84
CA PHE A 35 32.14 4.01 -28.64
C PHE A 35 30.66 4.30 -28.71
N LYS A 36 30.00 3.89 -29.79
CA LYS A 36 28.54 4.08 -29.95
C LYS A 36 27.76 3.00 -29.19
N THR A 37 26.69 3.43 -28.55
CA THR A 37 25.70 2.50 -27.97
C THR A 37 24.64 2.16 -29.02
N HIS A 38 24.35 0.87 -29.18
CA HIS A 38 23.38 0.38 -30.17
C HIS A 38 22.08 -0.14 -29.52
N ARG A 39 22.09 -0.41 -28.22
CA ARG A 39 20.93 -0.97 -27.47
C ARG A 39 20.85 -0.34 -26.09
N GLY A 40 19.62 -0.38 -25.52
CA GLY A 40 19.33 0.08 -24.18
C GLY A 40 19.11 1.59 -24.10
N LEU A 41 18.78 2.04 -22.88
CA LEU A 41 18.57 3.43 -22.53
C LEU A 41 19.71 3.90 -21.62
N ARG A 42 20.01 5.20 -21.63
CA ARG A 42 21.06 5.74 -20.79
C ARG A 42 20.62 5.76 -19.32
N GLN A 43 21.41 5.19 -18.44
CA GLN A 43 21.21 5.27 -17.02
C GLN A 43 21.45 6.71 -16.53
N GLY A 44 20.49 7.28 -15.77
CA GLY A 44 20.56 8.66 -15.31
C GLY A 44 19.96 9.70 -16.25
N ASP A 45 19.54 9.34 -17.46
CA ASP A 45 18.80 10.24 -18.34
C ASP A 45 17.34 10.37 -17.88
N PRO A 46 16.81 11.60 -17.70
CA PRO A 46 15.44 11.83 -17.26
C PRO A 46 14.35 11.20 -18.14
N LEU A 47 14.62 11.03 -19.44
CA LEU A 47 13.67 10.44 -20.39
C LEU A 47 13.67 8.91 -20.33
N SER A 48 14.76 8.29 -19.91
CA SER A 48 14.93 6.82 -19.90
C SER A 48 13.85 6.09 -19.11
N PRO A 49 13.45 6.48 -17.89
CA PRO A 49 12.37 5.82 -17.15
C PRO A 49 11.02 5.86 -17.88
N LEU A 50 10.70 6.97 -18.55
CA LEU A 50 9.46 7.11 -19.30
C LEU A 50 9.43 6.20 -20.54
N LEU A 51 10.55 6.10 -21.25
CA LEU A 51 10.69 5.21 -22.40
C LEU A 51 10.69 3.73 -21.98
N PHE A 52 11.30 3.41 -20.84
CA PHE A 52 11.23 2.07 -20.26
C PHE A 52 9.79 1.70 -19.94
N ASN A 53 9.04 2.57 -19.26
CA ASN A 53 7.63 2.33 -18.95
C ASN A 53 6.78 2.13 -20.21
N LEU A 54 7.08 2.86 -21.29
CA LEU A 54 6.39 2.70 -22.57
C LEU A 54 6.64 1.31 -23.19
N ALA A 55 7.86 0.78 -23.05
CA ALA A 55 8.19 -0.58 -23.51
C ALA A 55 7.60 -1.64 -22.57
N ALA A 56 7.66 -1.42 -21.27
CA ALA A 56 7.11 -2.32 -20.26
C ALA A 56 5.57 -2.45 -20.33
N ASP A 57 4.88 -1.37 -20.69
CA ASP A 57 3.43 -1.38 -20.92
C ASP A 57 3.00 -2.35 -22.06
N ALA A 58 3.90 -2.66 -22.99
CA ALA A 58 3.64 -3.66 -24.00
C ALA A 58 3.42 -5.06 -23.41
N LEU A 59 4.15 -5.44 -22.34
CA LEU A 59 3.94 -6.71 -21.64
C LEU A 59 2.54 -6.75 -21.02
N SER A 60 2.14 -5.67 -20.33
CA SER A 60 0.80 -5.56 -19.75
C SER A 60 -0.29 -5.70 -20.80
N HIS A 61 -0.11 -5.08 -21.96
CA HIS A 61 -1.04 -5.17 -23.08
C HIS A 61 -1.13 -6.59 -23.65
N ILE A 62 0.02 -7.27 -23.85
CA ILE A 62 0.08 -8.67 -24.31
C ILE A 62 -0.65 -9.58 -23.33
N MET A 63 -0.38 -9.45 -22.02
CA MET A 63 -1.03 -10.26 -20.98
C MET A 63 -2.54 -10.02 -20.92
N SER A 64 -2.98 -8.77 -21.09
CA SER A 64 -4.41 -8.43 -21.12
C SER A 64 -5.11 -9.03 -22.33
N LYS A 65 -4.52 -8.95 -23.51
CA LYS A 65 -5.04 -9.55 -24.75
C LYS A 65 -5.06 -11.07 -24.68
N ALA A 66 -4.04 -11.68 -24.12
CA ALA A 66 -4.02 -13.13 -23.91
C ALA A 66 -5.12 -13.60 -22.94
N LYS A 67 -5.40 -12.81 -21.90
CA LYS A 67 -6.52 -13.04 -20.99
C LYS A 67 -7.87 -12.93 -21.70
N GLU A 68 -8.09 -11.87 -22.50
CA GLU A 68 -9.31 -11.66 -23.29
C GLU A 68 -9.55 -12.82 -24.29
N ALA A 69 -8.48 -13.34 -24.87
CA ALA A 69 -8.49 -14.49 -25.78
C ALA A 69 -8.56 -15.85 -25.07
N ASN A 70 -8.70 -15.89 -23.73
CA ASN A 70 -8.67 -17.11 -22.91
C ASN A 70 -7.43 -17.99 -23.08
N LEU A 71 -6.31 -17.44 -23.54
CA LEU A 71 -5.03 -18.16 -23.66
C LEU A 71 -4.38 -18.35 -22.28
N ILE A 72 -4.63 -17.46 -21.35
CA ILE A 72 -4.19 -17.53 -19.95
C ILE A 72 -5.35 -17.21 -19.02
N LYS A 73 -5.40 -17.88 -17.87
CA LYS A 73 -6.42 -17.68 -16.85
C LYS A 73 -5.85 -16.87 -15.70
N GLY A 74 -6.44 -15.72 -15.40
CA GLY A 74 -6.07 -14.93 -14.23
C GLY A 74 -6.51 -15.56 -12.92
N VAL A 75 -5.86 -15.20 -11.83
CA VAL A 75 -6.24 -15.62 -10.48
C VAL A 75 -7.42 -14.80 -9.96
N ILE A 76 -8.15 -15.33 -8.97
CA ILE A 76 -9.31 -14.68 -8.30
C ILE A 76 -10.43 -14.18 -9.24
N PRO A 77 -10.87 -14.97 -10.26
CA PRO A 77 -11.92 -14.53 -11.18
C PRO A 77 -13.26 -14.28 -10.49
N HIS A 78 -13.48 -14.86 -9.31
CA HIS A 78 -14.68 -14.65 -8.48
C HIS A 78 -14.73 -13.27 -7.79
N LEU A 79 -13.60 -12.55 -7.73
CA LEU A 79 -13.52 -11.19 -7.18
C LEU A 79 -13.38 -10.12 -8.27
N ILE A 80 -12.64 -10.44 -9.32
CA ILE A 80 -12.38 -9.52 -10.43
C ILE A 80 -12.76 -10.22 -11.73
N PRO A 81 -13.64 -9.64 -12.56
CA PRO A 81 -14.00 -10.22 -13.84
C PRO A 81 -12.78 -10.55 -14.71
N GLY A 82 -12.67 -11.82 -15.14
CA GLY A 82 -11.53 -12.34 -15.87
C GLY A 82 -10.25 -12.54 -15.05
N GLY A 83 -10.28 -12.27 -13.75
CA GLY A 83 -9.14 -12.43 -12.84
C GLY A 83 -8.01 -11.41 -13.04
N VAL A 84 -7.01 -11.49 -12.18
CA VAL A 84 -5.77 -10.69 -12.25
C VAL A 84 -4.66 -11.59 -12.79
N THR A 85 -3.97 -11.14 -13.84
CA THR A 85 -2.88 -11.90 -14.50
C THR A 85 -1.49 -11.39 -14.17
N HIS A 86 -1.36 -10.11 -13.85
CA HIS A 86 -0.06 -9.53 -13.55
C HIS A 86 -0.16 -8.25 -12.70
N LEU A 87 0.92 -7.96 -11.99
CA LEU A 87 1.20 -6.68 -11.34
C LEU A 87 2.59 -6.26 -11.78
N GLN A 88 2.75 -5.03 -12.23
CA GLN A 88 4.01 -4.51 -12.76
C GLN A 88 4.42 -3.24 -12.03
N TYR A 89 5.68 -3.17 -11.65
CA TYR A 89 6.29 -1.98 -11.07
C TYR A 89 7.73 -1.85 -11.60
N ALA A 90 7.95 -0.92 -12.51
CA ALA A 90 9.20 -0.77 -13.26
C ALA A 90 9.64 -2.10 -13.89
N ASP A 91 10.80 -2.64 -13.53
CA ASP A 91 11.34 -3.91 -13.98
C ASP A 91 10.80 -5.13 -13.20
N ASP A 92 10.27 -4.92 -12.00
CA ASP A 92 9.69 -5.99 -11.19
C ASP A 92 8.26 -6.32 -11.65
N THR A 93 8.05 -7.55 -12.10
CA THR A 93 6.73 -8.03 -12.54
C THR A 93 6.34 -9.30 -11.78
N VAL A 94 5.15 -9.29 -11.19
CA VAL A 94 4.52 -10.49 -10.61
C VAL A 94 3.47 -10.97 -11.59
N ILE A 95 3.64 -12.18 -12.11
CA ILE A 95 2.66 -12.81 -13.01
C ILE A 95 1.87 -13.85 -12.22
N MET A 96 0.58 -13.85 -12.38
CA MET A 96 -0.37 -14.70 -11.66
C MET A 96 -1.29 -15.38 -12.66
N VAL A 97 -1.07 -16.67 -12.90
CA VAL A 97 -1.85 -17.46 -13.87
C VAL A 97 -2.30 -18.79 -13.28
N GLY A 98 -3.30 -19.38 -13.89
CA GLY A 98 -3.71 -20.75 -13.59
C GLY A 98 -2.55 -21.73 -13.82
N GLY A 99 -2.48 -22.79 -13.00
CA GLY A 99 -1.44 -23.81 -13.09
C GLY A 99 -1.72 -24.87 -14.15
N ASP A 100 -2.72 -24.71 -15.00
CA ASP A 100 -2.99 -25.64 -16.09
C ASP A 100 -1.87 -25.60 -17.16
N PRO A 101 -1.51 -26.76 -17.75
CA PRO A 101 -0.38 -26.85 -18.69
C PRO A 101 -0.46 -25.90 -19.89
N ASP A 102 -1.67 -25.62 -20.36
CA ASP A 102 -1.87 -24.73 -21.51
C ASP A 102 -1.60 -23.27 -21.12
N SER A 103 -2.10 -22.80 -19.99
CA SER A 103 -1.79 -21.45 -19.49
C SER A 103 -0.29 -21.25 -19.28
N ILE A 104 0.43 -22.26 -18.79
CA ILE A 104 1.89 -22.20 -18.56
C ILE A 104 2.65 -22.14 -19.89
N ARG A 105 2.29 -22.99 -20.87
CA ARG A 105 2.91 -22.98 -22.22
C ARG A 105 2.66 -21.65 -22.93
N ASN A 106 1.42 -21.17 -22.87
CA ASN A 106 1.04 -19.89 -23.47
C ASN A 106 1.79 -18.74 -22.80
N LEU A 107 1.90 -18.73 -21.45
CA LEU A 107 2.71 -17.74 -20.75
C LEU A 107 4.14 -17.72 -21.23
N LYS A 108 4.79 -18.89 -21.33
CA LYS A 108 6.18 -18.99 -21.84
C LYS A 108 6.30 -18.38 -23.23
N PHE A 109 5.37 -18.69 -24.12
CA PHE A 109 5.34 -18.15 -25.48
C PHE A 109 5.14 -16.61 -25.49
N LEU A 110 4.24 -16.09 -24.67
CA LEU A 110 3.98 -14.65 -24.56
C LEU A 110 5.21 -13.89 -24.05
N LEU A 111 5.92 -14.45 -23.07
CA LEU A 111 7.17 -13.88 -22.56
C LEU A 111 8.25 -13.87 -23.64
N TYR A 112 8.37 -14.93 -24.40
CA TYR A 112 9.30 -14.99 -25.54
C TYR A 112 8.96 -13.94 -26.63
N CYS A 113 7.69 -13.80 -26.98
CA CYS A 113 7.22 -12.77 -27.91
C CYS A 113 7.56 -11.35 -27.40
N PHE A 114 7.37 -11.11 -26.10
CA PHE A 114 7.73 -9.83 -25.49
C PHE A 114 9.22 -9.55 -25.58
N GLU A 115 10.08 -10.53 -25.27
CA GLU A 115 11.54 -10.39 -25.39
C GLU A 115 11.94 -10.05 -26.83
N TRP A 116 11.36 -10.76 -27.79
CA TRP A 116 11.68 -10.57 -29.21
C TRP A 116 11.24 -9.20 -29.73
N MET A 117 10.05 -8.74 -29.34
CA MET A 117 9.51 -7.46 -29.79
C MET A 117 10.15 -6.24 -29.11
N SER A 118 10.45 -6.34 -27.81
CA SER A 118 10.96 -5.23 -27.01
C SER A 118 12.49 -5.13 -27.03
N GLY A 119 13.19 -6.23 -27.30
CA GLY A 119 14.63 -6.34 -27.12
C GLY A 119 15.08 -6.43 -25.65
N LEU A 120 14.15 -6.38 -24.71
CA LEU A 120 14.40 -6.66 -23.29
C LEU A 120 14.55 -8.16 -23.09
N LYS A 121 15.36 -8.55 -22.12
CA LYS A 121 15.50 -9.97 -21.75
C LYS A 121 15.05 -10.19 -20.32
N ILE A 122 14.26 -11.24 -20.13
CA ILE A 122 13.82 -11.68 -18.81
C ILE A 122 14.97 -12.45 -18.16
N ASN A 123 15.28 -12.10 -16.92
CA ASN A 123 16.29 -12.81 -16.16
C ASN A 123 15.66 -14.00 -15.42
N TYR A 124 15.53 -15.11 -16.10
CA TYR A 124 14.94 -16.33 -15.56
C TYR A 124 15.68 -16.88 -14.33
N HIS A 125 17.00 -16.67 -14.23
CA HIS A 125 17.79 -17.09 -13.05
C HIS A 125 17.47 -16.28 -11.78
N LYS A 126 17.01 -15.03 -11.93
CA LYS A 126 16.54 -14.21 -10.82
C LYS A 126 15.05 -14.33 -10.59
N SER A 127 14.33 -14.98 -11.52
CA SER A 127 12.89 -15.18 -11.42
C SER A 127 12.58 -16.41 -10.58
N GLU A 128 11.60 -16.30 -9.71
CA GLU A 128 11.15 -17.38 -8.85
C GLU A 128 9.68 -17.68 -9.15
N MET A 129 9.35 -18.97 -9.20
CA MET A 129 7.99 -19.45 -9.32
C MET A 129 7.50 -19.96 -7.96
N ILE A 130 6.31 -19.53 -7.57
CA ILE A 130 5.66 -19.97 -6.34
C ILE A 130 4.30 -20.54 -6.70
N THR A 131 4.05 -21.78 -6.30
CA THR A 131 2.80 -22.47 -6.55
C THR A 131 1.98 -22.66 -5.27
N PHE A 132 0.69 -22.85 -5.45
CA PHE A 132 -0.25 -23.16 -4.39
C PHE A 132 -1.12 -24.35 -4.79
N GLY A 133 -1.16 -25.39 -3.94
CA GLY A 133 -2.01 -26.57 -4.15
C GLY A 133 -1.45 -27.57 -5.18
N MET A 134 -0.15 -27.55 -5.44
CA MET A 134 0.57 -28.47 -6.34
C MET A 134 1.58 -29.27 -5.56
N ASP A 135 1.86 -30.48 -6.01
CA ASP A 135 2.94 -31.30 -5.49
C ASP A 135 4.32 -30.87 -5.98
N ASP A 136 5.38 -31.43 -5.39
CA ASP A 136 6.76 -31.04 -5.70
C ASP A 136 7.16 -31.45 -7.14
N SER A 137 6.58 -32.50 -7.71
CA SER A 137 6.88 -32.96 -9.07
C SER A 137 6.25 -32.02 -10.10
N GLU A 138 5.02 -31.63 -9.91
CA GLU A 138 4.32 -30.62 -10.73
C GLU A 138 5.04 -29.28 -10.70
N GLN A 139 5.45 -28.84 -9.49
CA GLN A 139 6.23 -27.61 -9.31
C GLN A 139 7.52 -27.65 -10.13
N GLN A 140 8.28 -28.75 -10.04
CA GLN A 140 9.54 -28.87 -10.76
C GLN A 140 9.32 -28.89 -12.27
N HIS A 141 8.27 -29.57 -12.76
CA HIS A 141 7.92 -29.59 -14.17
C HIS A 141 7.62 -28.17 -14.70
N ILE A 142 6.82 -27.38 -14.00
CA ILE A 142 6.51 -26.01 -14.39
C ILE A 142 7.76 -25.11 -14.33
N ALA A 143 8.59 -25.24 -13.28
CA ALA A 143 9.83 -24.49 -13.15
C ALA A 143 10.79 -24.75 -14.32
N ASN A 144 10.92 -26.00 -14.72
CA ASN A 144 11.71 -26.40 -15.89
C ASN A 144 11.12 -25.82 -17.19
N THR A 145 9.78 -25.85 -17.33
CA THR A 145 9.10 -25.26 -18.49
C THR A 145 9.35 -23.77 -18.59
N LEU A 146 9.29 -23.03 -17.49
CA LEU A 146 9.50 -21.58 -17.43
C LEU A 146 11.00 -21.20 -17.37
N ASN A 147 11.91 -22.14 -17.15
CA ASN A 147 13.36 -21.92 -16.92
C ASN A 147 13.62 -21.02 -15.69
N CYS A 148 12.86 -21.15 -14.62
CA CYS A 148 13.01 -20.36 -13.40
C CYS A 148 13.16 -21.24 -12.16
N ASN A 149 13.57 -20.65 -11.04
CA ASN A 149 13.73 -21.35 -9.78
C ASN A 149 12.41 -21.54 -9.05
N VAL A 150 12.29 -22.62 -8.27
CA VAL A 150 11.16 -22.81 -7.34
C VAL A 150 11.41 -21.94 -6.09
N GLY A 151 10.58 -20.93 -5.90
CA GLY A 151 10.60 -20.06 -4.74
C GLY A 151 9.72 -20.59 -3.61
N LYS A 152 9.91 -20.03 -2.41
CA LYS A 152 9.13 -20.38 -1.20
C LYS A 152 8.62 -19.14 -0.51
N MET A 153 7.44 -19.27 0.12
CA MET A 153 6.93 -18.21 1.02
C MET A 153 7.69 -18.20 2.36
N PRO A 154 7.96 -17.03 2.94
CA PRO A 154 7.60 -15.68 2.50
C PRO A 154 8.50 -15.14 1.38
N MET A 155 7.92 -14.63 0.31
CA MET A 155 8.63 -13.92 -0.76
C MET A 155 8.80 -12.43 -0.44
N ARG A 156 9.72 -11.77 -1.14
CA ARG A 156 9.86 -10.31 -1.06
C ARG A 156 9.45 -9.67 -2.38
N TYR A 157 8.55 -8.70 -2.28
CA TYR A 157 8.16 -7.86 -3.41
C TYR A 157 8.29 -6.39 -3.02
N LEU A 158 9.02 -5.61 -3.80
CA LEU A 158 9.33 -4.20 -3.53
C LEU A 158 9.88 -3.96 -2.11
N GLY A 159 10.66 -4.90 -1.60
CA GLY A 159 11.22 -4.84 -0.24
C GLY A 159 10.27 -5.21 0.89
N PHE A 160 8.99 -5.49 0.58
CA PHE A 160 7.98 -5.91 1.54
C PHE A 160 7.86 -7.44 1.58
N PRO A 161 7.77 -8.08 2.77
CA PRO A 161 7.56 -9.52 2.88
C PRO A 161 6.10 -9.86 2.59
N ILE A 162 5.86 -10.71 1.59
CA ILE A 162 4.55 -11.28 1.29
C ILE A 162 4.52 -12.71 1.85
N SER A 163 3.50 -13.03 2.64
CA SER A 163 3.35 -14.33 3.28
C SER A 163 1.90 -14.79 3.25
N SER A 164 1.69 -16.09 3.10
CA SER A 164 0.38 -16.74 3.28
C SER A 164 -0.04 -16.80 4.76
N ARG A 165 0.91 -16.69 5.68
CA ARG A 165 0.69 -16.66 7.14
C ARG A 165 0.93 -15.28 7.71
N ASN A 166 0.46 -15.05 8.94
CA ASN A 166 0.73 -13.79 9.64
C ASN A 166 2.22 -13.59 9.86
N ILE A 167 2.67 -12.40 9.54
CA ILE A 167 4.04 -11.96 9.79
C ILE A 167 4.12 -11.58 11.27
N GLY A 168 4.84 -12.37 12.05
CA GLY A 168 5.13 -12.09 13.46
C GLY A 168 6.24 -11.05 13.64
N VAL A 169 6.56 -10.71 14.89
CA VAL A 169 7.63 -9.73 15.24
C VAL A 169 8.96 -10.07 14.55
N GLY A 170 9.29 -11.38 14.44
CA GLY A 170 10.50 -11.85 13.76
C GLY A 170 10.60 -11.47 12.29
N GLY A 171 9.47 -11.37 11.57
CA GLY A 171 9.45 -10.99 10.16
C GLY A 171 9.87 -9.54 9.90
N PHE A 172 9.82 -8.68 10.93
CA PHE A 172 10.21 -7.28 10.86
C PHE A 172 11.64 -7.00 11.34
N LYS A 173 12.43 -8.03 11.66
CA LYS A 173 13.85 -7.91 12.07
C LYS A 173 14.67 -7.07 11.08
N ASN A 174 14.33 -7.12 9.79
CA ASN A 174 15.04 -6.34 8.77
C ASN A 174 14.93 -4.83 8.99
N ILE A 175 13.77 -4.31 9.41
CA ILE A 175 13.57 -2.88 9.69
C ILE A 175 14.43 -2.48 10.88
N VAL A 176 14.34 -3.25 11.96
CA VAL A 176 15.13 -3.05 13.17
C VAL A 176 16.63 -3.09 12.88
N ASN A 177 17.07 -4.06 12.07
CA ASN A 177 18.48 -4.17 11.66
C ASN A 177 18.93 -3.01 10.75
N LYS A 178 18.06 -2.56 9.84
CA LYS A 178 18.36 -1.36 9.02
C LYS A 178 18.53 -0.12 9.90
N MET A 179 17.68 0.06 10.92
CA MET A 179 17.83 1.18 11.87
C MET A 179 19.17 1.09 12.62
N ARG A 180 19.56 -0.09 13.12
CA ARG A 180 20.86 -0.30 13.77
C ARG A 180 22.04 -0.01 12.83
N LYS A 181 22.00 -0.56 11.61
CA LYS A 181 23.05 -0.31 10.59
C LYS A 181 23.16 1.17 10.22
N LYS A 182 22.03 1.90 10.17
CA LYS A 182 22.04 3.35 9.89
C LYS A 182 22.73 4.15 11.00
N LEU A 183 22.68 3.68 12.23
CA LEU A 183 23.33 4.33 13.37
C LEU A 183 24.85 4.09 13.44
N GLN A 184 25.36 2.96 12.89
CA GLN A 184 26.78 2.60 12.97
C GLN A 184 27.74 3.69 12.50
N PRO A 185 27.51 4.40 11.36
CA PRO A 185 28.39 5.48 10.92
C PRO A 185 28.20 6.79 11.72
N TRP A 186 27.12 6.91 12.49
CA TRP A 186 26.82 8.12 13.23
C TRP A 186 27.51 8.12 14.59
N LYS A 187 28.55 8.92 14.72
CA LYS A 187 29.22 9.11 16.00
C LYS A 187 28.39 10.00 16.94
N GLY A 188 27.35 9.42 17.52
CA GLY A 188 26.37 10.13 18.35
C GLY A 188 26.95 10.89 19.52
N LYS A 189 28.14 10.50 20.00
CA LYS A 189 28.88 11.22 21.06
C LYS A 189 29.33 12.61 20.63
N HIS A 190 29.54 12.84 19.34
CA HIS A 190 29.93 14.15 18.78
C HIS A 190 28.73 15.05 18.44
N LEU A 191 27.51 14.53 18.58
CA LEU A 191 26.30 15.28 18.32
C LEU A 191 25.70 15.85 19.61
N SER A 192 25.25 17.09 19.53
CA SER A 192 24.45 17.70 20.60
C SER A 192 23.12 16.94 20.79
N SER A 193 22.45 17.16 21.91
CA SER A 193 21.10 16.59 22.14
C SER A 193 20.09 17.02 21.05
N GLY A 194 20.19 18.28 20.58
CA GLY A 194 19.39 18.78 19.47
C GLY A 194 19.71 18.07 18.16
N GLY A 195 20.98 17.82 17.84
CA GLY A 195 21.37 17.06 16.65
C GLY A 195 20.84 15.61 16.68
N ARG A 196 20.92 14.95 17.83
CA ARG A 196 20.35 13.61 18.01
C ARG A 196 18.82 13.58 17.90
N LEU A 197 18.15 14.64 18.41
CA LEU A 197 16.70 14.80 18.26
C LEU A 197 16.29 14.87 16.77
N ILE A 198 16.98 15.74 16.01
CA ILE A 198 16.71 15.90 14.57
C ILE A 198 16.91 14.59 13.84
N LEU A 199 18.03 13.87 14.05
CA LEU A 199 18.29 12.59 13.37
C LEU A 199 17.31 11.49 13.80
N THR A 200 16.88 11.46 15.06
CA THR A 200 15.85 10.55 15.53
C THR A 200 14.54 10.74 14.78
N ASN A 201 14.11 11.99 14.58
CA ASN A 201 12.87 12.28 13.87
C ASN A 201 12.99 12.13 12.35
N SER A 202 13.98 12.78 11.75
CA SER A 202 14.09 12.84 10.28
C SER A 202 14.51 11.52 9.65
N SER A 203 15.33 10.73 10.32
CA SER A 203 15.87 9.50 9.76
C SER A 203 15.32 8.25 10.43
N LEU A 204 15.48 8.06 11.74
CA LEU A 204 15.08 6.82 12.39
C LEU A 204 13.57 6.62 12.42
N SER A 205 12.81 7.68 12.66
CA SER A 205 11.34 7.60 12.71
C SER A 205 10.71 7.41 11.34
N SER A 206 11.38 7.87 10.27
CA SER A 206 10.88 7.73 8.89
C SER A 206 11.18 6.37 8.25
N MET A 207 12.22 5.65 8.70
CA MET A 207 12.61 4.36 8.10
C MET A 207 11.50 3.31 8.04
N PRO A 208 10.66 3.12 9.07
CA PRO A 208 9.59 2.12 9.04
C PRO A 208 8.33 2.57 8.29
N THR A 209 8.24 3.83 7.83
CA THR A 209 7.03 4.43 7.23
C THR A 209 6.43 3.59 6.10
N TYR A 210 7.26 3.05 5.21
CA TYR A 210 6.80 2.20 4.11
C TYR A 210 6.05 0.96 4.62
N THR A 211 6.64 0.25 5.58
CA THR A 211 6.02 -0.95 6.15
C THR A 211 4.79 -0.62 7.01
N MET A 212 4.85 0.49 7.76
CA MET A 212 3.72 1.02 8.53
C MET A 212 2.54 1.41 7.64
N GLY A 213 2.81 1.85 6.41
CA GLY A 213 1.78 2.15 5.42
C GLY A 213 1.07 0.92 4.85
N MET A 214 1.63 -0.27 5.04
CA MET A 214 1.11 -1.54 4.53
C MET A 214 0.53 -2.44 5.63
N LEU A 215 1.03 -2.38 6.85
CA LEU A 215 0.58 -3.22 7.97
C LEU A 215 0.53 -2.45 9.29
N LEU A 216 -0.42 -2.81 10.12
CA LEU A 216 -0.40 -2.44 11.53
C LEU A 216 0.65 -3.32 12.24
N LEU A 217 1.73 -2.69 12.65
CA LEU A 217 2.83 -3.37 13.33
C LEU A 217 2.43 -3.79 14.74
N GLN A 218 3.02 -4.88 15.21
CA GLN A 218 2.80 -5.37 16.57
C GLN A 218 3.58 -4.51 17.59
N ASP A 219 3.07 -4.41 18.82
CA ASP A 219 3.72 -3.63 19.90
C ASP A 219 5.18 -4.03 20.15
N GLY A 220 5.51 -5.31 20.01
CA GLY A 220 6.88 -5.79 20.13
C GLY A 220 7.85 -5.18 19.11
N VAL A 221 7.38 -4.86 17.89
CA VAL A 221 8.19 -4.17 16.87
C VAL A 221 8.39 -2.72 17.26
N HIS A 222 7.32 -2.04 17.67
CA HIS A 222 7.39 -0.65 18.16
C HIS A 222 8.34 -0.51 19.35
N LYS A 223 8.26 -1.41 20.32
CA LYS A 223 9.18 -1.44 21.48
C LYS A 223 10.64 -1.59 21.05
N GLN A 224 10.95 -2.45 20.08
CA GLN A 224 12.31 -2.60 19.57
C GLN A 224 12.80 -1.32 18.87
N MET A 225 11.96 -0.68 18.07
CA MET A 225 12.28 0.59 17.43
C MET A 225 12.48 1.71 18.46
N ASP A 226 11.61 1.80 19.45
CA ASP A 226 11.69 2.79 20.54
C ASP A 226 12.95 2.58 21.38
N THR A 227 13.36 1.35 21.64
CA THR A 227 14.63 1.03 22.33
C THR A 227 15.83 1.59 21.57
N ILE A 228 15.88 1.40 20.24
CA ILE A 228 16.98 1.91 19.40
C ILE A 228 17.00 3.45 19.41
N ARG A 229 15.81 4.07 19.23
CA ARG A 229 15.65 5.52 19.16
C ARG A 229 15.99 6.21 20.48
N SER A 230 15.50 5.67 21.60
CA SER A 230 15.78 6.19 22.94
C SER A 230 17.24 6.02 23.33
N GLN A 231 17.84 4.86 23.03
CA GLN A 231 19.27 4.65 23.27
C GLN A 231 20.12 5.66 22.50
N PHE A 232 19.86 5.90 21.22
CA PHE A 232 20.58 6.88 20.44
C PHE A 232 20.36 8.31 20.96
N PHE A 233 19.13 8.66 21.30
CA PHE A 233 18.82 10.01 21.81
C PHE A 233 19.52 10.29 23.15
N TRP A 234 19.43 9.37 24.10
CA TRP A 234 19.98 9.58 25.45
C TRP A 234 21.49 9.37 25.53
N ARG A 235 21.99 8.31 24.91
CA ARG A 235 23.38 7.86 25.09
C ARG A 235 24.31 8.28 23.95
N GLY A 236 23.80 8.50 22.75
CA GLY A 236 24.64 8.56 21.55
C GLY A 236 25.32 7.21 21.33
N ASP A 237 26.66 7.19 21.20
CA ASP A 237 27.46 5.96 21.04
C ASP A 237 28.04 5.48 22.37
N SER A 238 27.65 6.06 23.49
CA SER A 238 28.19 5.66 24.79
C SER A 238 27.60 4.30 25.21
N GLU A 239 28.45 3.32 25.50
CA GLU A 239 28.05 2.04 26.09
C GLU A 239 27.58 2.22 27.54
N LYS A 240 28.00 3.31 28.22
CA LYS A 240 27.63 3.57 29.60
C LYS A 240 26.15 3.94 29.70
N PHE A 241 25.48 3.31 30.66
CA PHE A 241 24.11 3.67 31.00
C PHE A 241 24.06 5.13 31.50
N LYS A 242 23.23 5.95 30.88
CA LYS A 242 22.93 7.30 31.37
C LYS A 242 21.54 7.29 31.99
N TYR A 243 21.48 7.68 33.25
CA TYR A 243 20.19 7.88 33.93
C TYR A 243 19.44 9.03 33.26
N HIS A 244 18.14 8.84 33.07
CA HIS A 244 17.23 9.86 32.55
C HIS A 244 15.94 9.83 33.37
N MET A 245 15.47 11.00 33.77
CA MET A 245 14.31 11.16 34.66
C MET A 245 12.98 11.07 33.93
N MET A 246 12.98 11.14 32.60
CA MET A 246 11.76 11.22 31.79
C MET A 246 11.53 9.91 31.04
N LYS A 247 10.29 9.43 31.05
CA LYS A 247 9.87 8.27 30.24
C LYS A 247 9.88 8.62 28.77
N TRP A 248 10.20 7.62 27.91
CA TRP A 248 10.26 7.82 26.47
C TRP A 248 8.94 8.30 25.88
N GLU A 249 7.82 7.78 26.39
CA GLU A 249 6.48 8.18 25.97
C GLU A 249 6.23 9.70 26.18
N ASN A 250 6.70 10.27 27.29
CA ASN A 250 6.58 11.69 27.56
C ASN A 250 7.44 12.54 26.61
N VAL A 251 8.63 12.05 26.25
CA VAL A 251 9.48 12.70 25.25
C VAL A 251 8.81 12.73 23.87
N CYS A 252 7.99 11.72 23.56
CA CYS A 252 7.23 11.62 22.31
C CYS A 252 5.98 12.49 22.29
N LEU A 253 5.58 13.15 23.37
CA LEU A 253 4.43 14.07 23.34
C LEU A 253 4.73 15.28 22.44
N PRO A 254 3.68 15.90 21.86
CA PRO A 254 3.82 17.18 21.17
C PRO A 254 4.45 18.25 22.06
N LYS A 255 5.12 19.23 21.46
CA LYS A 255 5.77 20.32 22.23
C LYS A 255 4.81 21.10 23.09
N ASP A 256 3.60 21.32 22.62
CA ASP A 256 2.53 22.03 23.35
C ASP A 256 2.07 21.28 24.60
N PHE A 257 2.37 19.99 24.71
CA PHE A 257 2.12 19.15 25.88
C PHE A 257 3.40 18.79 26.66
N GLY A 258 4.46 19.58 26.51
CA GLY A 258 5.71 19.43 27.26
C GLY A 258 6.65 18.32 26.75
N GLY A 259 6.39 17.72 25.60
CA GLY A 259 7.28 16.76 24.96
C GLY A 259 8.29 17.41 24.02
N LEU A 260 9.12 16.61 23.37
CA LEU A 260 10.07 17.06 22.33
C LEU A 260 9.54 16.85 20.91
N GLY A 261 8.33 16.36 20.74
CA GLY A 261 7.71 16.10 19.45
C GLY A 261 8.40 14.96 18.67
N ILE A 262 8.99 13.98 19.36
CA ILE A 262 9.47 12.77 18.71
C ILE A 262 8.28 11.95 18.27
N THR A 263 8.23 11.58 16.99
CA THR A 263 7.12 10.83 16.40
C THR A 263 6.81 9.57 17.18
N ASN A 264 5.59 9.46 17.73
CA ASN A 264 5.10 8.21 18.30
C ASN A 264 4.80 7.23 17.17
N THR A 265 5.60 6.17 17.06
CA THR A 265 5.51 5.22 15.95
C THR A 265 4.20 4.45 15.91
N ARG A 266 3.51 4.23 17.05
CA ARG A 266 2.20 3.54 17.10
C ARG A 266 1.11 4.40 16.49
N ILE A 267 0.96 5.62 17.01
CA ILE A 267 -0.02 6.59 16.51
C ILE A 267 0.24 6.89 15.03
N PHE A 268 1.51 7.05 14.65
CA PHE A 268 1.90 7.30 13.27
C PHE A 268 1.55 6.13 12.35
N ASN A 269 1.77 4.88 12.77
CA ASN A 269 1.37 3.70 12.01
C ASN A 269 -0.15 3.64 11.79
N GLU A 270 -0.95 3.88 12.84
CA GLU A 270 -2.40 3.94 12.74
C GLU A 270 -2.85 5.04 11.78
N SER A 271 -2.29 6.24 11.92
CA SER A 271 -2.63 7.39 11.06
C SER A 271 -2.32 7.14 9.58
N ILE A 272 -1.15 6.56 9.27
CA ILE A 272 -0.80 6.23 7.87
C ILE A 272 -1.75 5.17 7.30
N LEU A 273 -2.15 4.18 8.09
CA LEU A 273 -3.08 3.15 7.64
C LEU A 273 -4.50 3.68 7.44
N MET A 274 -4.91 4.73 8.16
CA MET A 274 -6.24 5.35 7.97
C MET A 274 -6.44 5.89 6.56
N LYS A 275 -5.37 6.21 5.81
CA LYS A 275 -5.47 6.56 4.38
C LYS A 275 -6.14 5.47 3.54
N TRP A 276 -6.00 4.19 3.91
CA TRP A 276 -6.67 3.09 3.20
C TRP A 276 -8.17 3.07 3.48
N VAL A 277 -8.57 3.43 4.71
CA VAL A 277 -9.99 3.63 5.05
C VAL A 277 -10.57 4.76 4.22
N TRP A 278 -9.86 5.91 4.14
CA TRP A 278 -10.23 7.03 3.29
C TRP A 278 -10.39 6.61 1.82
N ARG A 279 -9.41 5.89 1.29
CA ARG A 279 -9.45 5.43 -0.11
C ARG A 279 -10.63 4.51 -0.39
N LEU A 280 -11.05 3.67 0.54
CA LEU A 280 -12.24 2.83 0.36
C LEU A 280 -13.54 3.63 0.24
N TYR A 281 -13.58 4.86 0.76
CA TYR A 281 -14.70 5.79 0.56
C TYR A 281 -14.52 6.65 -0.69
N ALA A 282 -13.32 7.19 -0.93
CA ALA A 282 -13.05 8.24 -1.90
C ALA A 282 -12.61 7.74 -3.28
N SER A 283 -12.09 6.49 -3.38
CA SER A 283 -11.57 5.97 -4.66
C SER A 283 -12.66 5.66 -5.66
N SER A 284 -12.36 5.96 -6.93
CA SER A 284 -13.14 5.50 -8.08
C SER A 284 -13.27 3.97 -8.08
N GLU A 285 -14.27 3.46 -8.77
CA GLU A 285 -14.49 2.01 -8.92
C GLU A 285 -13.38 1.32 -9.71
N ASP A 286 -12.50 2.09 -10.38
CA ASP A 286 -11.43 1.58 -11.25
C ASP A 286 -10.19 1.07 -10.49
N ASP A 287 -10.00 1.46 -9.24
CA ASP A 287 -8.85 1.04 -8.45
C ASP A 287 -8.92 -0.45 -8.09
N LEU A 288 -8.07 -1.28 -8.71
CA LEU A 288 -8.02 -2.73 -8.55
C LEU A 288 -8.00 -3.20 -7.08
N TYR A 289 -7.18 -2.55 -6.24
CA TYR A 289 -7.10 -2.92 -4.82
C TYR A 289 -8.40 -2.60 -4.07
N CYS A 290 -9.08 -1.50 -4.40
CA CYS A 290 -10.39 -1.16 -3.84
C CYS A 290 -11.45 -2.16 -4.27
N GLN A 291 -11.48 -2.56 -5.54
CA GLN A 291 -12.38 -3.60 -6.05
C GLN A 291 -12.20 -4.91 -5.27
N ILE A 292 -10.95 -5.39 -5.14
CA ILE A 292 -10.64 -6.63 -4.40
C ILE A 292 -11.11 -6.54 -2.95
N LEU A 293 -10.81 -5.44 -2.25
CA LEU A 293 -11.19 -5.27 -0.85
C LEU A 293 -12.70 -5.14 -0.67
N LYS A 294 -13.37 -4.37 -1.54
CA LYS A 294 -14.83 -4.19 -1.53
C LYS A 294 -15.54 -5.52 -1.77
N GLN A 295 -15.15 -6.26 -2.81
CA GLN A 295 -15.77 -7.55 -3.15
C GLN A 295 -15.52 -8.63 -2.09
N LYS A 296 -14.27 -8.73 -1.61
CA LYS A 296 -13.88 -9.78 -0.66
C LYS A 296 -14.43 -9.55 0.74
N TYR A 297 -14.42 -8.31 1.22
CA TYR A 297 -14.66 -8.03 2.63
C TYR A 297 -15.89 -7.15 2.91
N LEU A 298 -16.25 -6.22 2.03
CA LEU A 298 -17.30 -5.25 2.32
C LEU A 298 -18.69 -5.70 1.88
N LYS A 299 -18.82 -6.50 0.81
CA LYS A 299 -20.12 -6.99 0.32
C LYS A 299 -21.19 -5.89 0.27
N ARG A 300 -20.86 -4.72 -0.28
CA ARG A 300 -21.70 -3.51 -0.38
C ARG A 300 -21.93 -2.73 0.92
N LYS A 301 -21.36 -3.14 2.07
CA LYS A 301 -21.47 -2.39 3.32
C LYS A 301 -20.23 -1.51 3.53
N PRO A 302 -20.37 -0.29 4.05
CA PRO A 302 -19.21 0.56 4.39
C PRO A 302 -18.28 -0.12 5.40
N ILE A 303 -16.99 0.20 5.35
CA ILE A 303 -15.99 -0.43 6.24
C ILE A 303 -16.31 -0.17 7.72
N LEU A 304 -16.85 0.99 8.07
CA LEU A 304 -17.20 1.33 9.45
C LEU A 304 -18.35 0.48 10.00
N CYS A 305 -19.22 -0.04 9.11
CA CYS A 305 -20.32 -0.95 9.48
C CYS A 305 -19.89 -2.41 9.61
N GLN A 306 -18.69 -2.78 9.18
CA GLN A 306 -18.25 -4.17 9.22
C GLN A 306 -17.98 -4.61 10.66
N LYS A 307 -18.55 -5.77 11.02
CA LYS A 307 -18.28 -6.45 12.30
C LYS A 307 -17.40 -7.67 12.03
N GLY A 308 -16.44 -7.93 12.91
CA GLY A 308 -15.59 -9.10 12.84
C GLY A 308 -14.15 -8.82 12.40
N ASN A 309 -13.25 -9.73 12.80
CA ASN A 309 -11.81 -9.56 12.65
C ASN A 309 -11.18 -10.71 11.82
N ARG A 310 -11.99 -11.31 10.90
CA ARG A 310 -11.52 -12.38 10.01
C ARG A 310 -10.93 -11.79 8.73
N GLY A 311 -9.85 -12.38 8.23
CA GLY A 311 -9.23 -11.96 6.97
C GLY A 311 -7.71 -11.85 7.04
N SER A 312 -7.09 -11.22 6.03
CA SER A 312 -5.65 -11.00 5.97
C SER A 312 -5.16 -10.12 7.13
N GLN A 313 -3.87 -10.19 7.42
CA GLN A 313 -3.25 -9.34 8.47
C GLN A 313 -3.48 -7.85 8.20
N PHE A 314 -3.40 -7.43 6.95
CA PHE A 314 -3.72 -6.07 6.52
C PHE A 314 -5.17 -5.69 6.88
N TRP A 315 -6.13 -6.54 6.48
CA TRP A 315 -7.55 -6.27 6.72
C TRP A 315 -7.91 -6.20 8.21
N ARG A 316 -7.33 -7.10 9.02
CA ARG A 316 -7.50 -7.07 10.48
C ARG A 316 -6.92 -5.81 11.10
N GLY A 317 -5.75 -5.35 10.58
CA GLY A 317 -5.17 -4.07 10.98
C GLY A 317 -6.11 -2.90 10.71
N LEU A 318 -6.69 -2.82 9.51
CA LEU A 318 -7.66 -1.78 9.16
C LEU A 318 -8.91 -1.83 10.06
N ASN A 319 -9.45 -3.02 10.32
CA ASN A 319 -10.61 -3.16 11.22
C ASN A 319 -10.32 -2.70 12.65
N LYS A 320 -9.09 -2.86 13.12
CA LYS A 320 -8.68 -2.40 14.46
C LYS A 320 -8.66 -0.88 14.56
N ILE A 321 -8.19 -0.19 13.52
CA ILE A 321 -7.97 1.27 13.54
C ILE A 321 -9.14 2.09 12.97
N LYS A 322 -10.06 1.49 12.24
CA LYS A 322 -11.13 2.21 11.49
C LYS A 322 -11.97 3.15 12.34
N HIS A 323 -12.14 2.84 13.63
CA HIS A 323 -12.91 3.71 14.53
C HIS A 323 -12.21 5.05 14.77
N GLY A 324 -10.86 5.08 14.74
CA GLY A 324 -10.11 6.34 14.81
C GLY A 324 -10.36 7.25 13.60
N PHE A 325 -10.68 6.68 12.44
CA PHE A 325 -11.01 7.45 11.25
C PHE A 325 -12.28 8.30 11.42
N SER A 326 -13.31 7.77 12.08
CA SER A 326 -14.58 8.48 12.27
C SER A 326 -14.47 9.74 13.15
N TRP A 327 -13.40 9.88 13.94
CA TRP A 327 -13.19 11.07 14.79
C TRP A 327 -12.80 12.33 14.00
N GLY A 328 -12.16 12.17 12.85
CA GLY A 328 -11.70 13.28 12.01
C GLY A 328 -12.40 13.35 10.65
N ALA A 329 -13.36 12.47 10.37
CA ALA A 329 -14.04 12.41 9.09
C ALA A 329 -15.40 13.11 9.17
N VAL A 330 -15.62 14.03 8.25
CA VAL A 330 -16.94 14.64 7.98
C VAL A 330 -17.46 14.05 6.67
N PHE A 331 -18.69 13.56 6.66
CA PHE A 331 -19.31 12.90 5.52
C PHE A 331 -20.26 13.84 4.80
N GLU A 332 -20.01 14.09 3.54
CA GLU A 332 -20.99 14.71 2.65
C GLU A 332 -21.94 13.62 2.14
N VAL A 333 -23.22 13.74 2.50
CA VAL A 333 -24.24 12.74 2.15
C VAL A 333 -24.69 12.97 0.71
N LYS A 334 -24.52 11.94 -0.14
CA LYS A 334 -25.06 11.89 -1.50
C LYS A 334 -26.29 10.97 -1.54
N ASP A 335 -26.08 9.68 -1.73
CA ASP A 335 -27.14 8.66 -1.74
C ASP A 335 -27.44 8.06 -0.35
N GLY A 336 -26.70 8.46 0.66
CA GLY A 336 -26.87 8.00 2.06
C GLY A 336 -26.44 6.56 2.33
N LYS A 337 -26.01 5.79 1.31
CA LYS A 337 -25.67 4.34 1.44
C LYS A 337 -24.31 4.06 2.06
N SER A 338 -23.48 5.08 2.26
CA SER A 338 -22.14 4.97 2.85
C SER A 338 -22.01 5.61 4.22
N THR A 339 -23.02 6.34 4.70
CA THR A 339 -22.97 7.14 5.91
C THR A 339 -23.89 6.55 6.99
N ARG A 340 -23.35 6.34 8.21
CA ARG A 340 -24.13 5.84 9.35
C ARG A 340 -24.89 7.02 9.98
N PHE A 341 -26.20 6.86 10.12
CA PHE A 341 -27.08 7.93 10.56
C PHE A 341 -26.67 8.52 11.93
N TRP A 342 -26.46 7.67 12.92
CA TRP A 342 -26.18 8.11 14.30
C TRP A 342 -24.70 8.33 14.60
N GLU A 343 -23.81 7.63 13.93
CA GLU A 343 -22.41 7.52 14.34
C GLU A 343 -21.44 8.38 13.56
N ASP A 344 -21.78 8.76 12.33
CA ASP A 344 -20.94 9.59 11.48
C ASP A 344 -21.29 11.07 11.62
N VAL A 345 -20.29 11.93 11.40
CA VAL A 345 -20.51 13.38 11.34
C VAL A 345 -20.93 13.72 9.91
N TRP A 346 -22.21 13.92 9.69
CA TRP A 346 -22.77 14.29 8.39
C TRP A 346 -23.71 15.50 8.46
N ARG A 347 -24.08 15.92 9.68
CA ARG A 347 -24.85 17.13 9.96
C ARG A 347 -24.30 17.78 11.23
N GLY A 348 -23.87 19.06 11.12
CA GLY A 348 -23.20 19.76 12.22
C GLY A 348 -21.77 19.25 12.44
N ASP A 349 -21.21 19.52 13.63
CA ASP A 349 -19.80 19.27 13.96
C ASP A 349 -19.57 17.98 14.76
N ILE A 350 -20.64 17.33 15.21
CA ILE A 350 -20.57 16.12 16.04
C ILE A 350 -21.59 15.06 15.57
N PRO A 351 -21.35 13.77 15.82
CA PRO A 351 -22.31 12.71 15.49
C PRO A 351 -23.66 12.92 16.19
N LEU A 352 -24.77 12.58 15.50
CA LEU A 352 -26.13 12.74 16.04
C LEU A 352 -26.35 12.01 17.36
N LYS A 353 -25.67 10.88 17.61
CA LYS A 353 -25.73 10.17 18.90
C LYS A 353 -25.21 11.01 20.07
N ILE A 354 -24.29 11.94 19.82
CA ILE A 354 -23.75 12.85 20.85
C ILE A 354 -24.60 14.08 20.95
N ALA A 355 -25.10 14.60 19.82
CA ALA A 355 -26.01 15.78 19.82
C ALA A 355 -27.38 15.44 20.44
N TYR A 356 -27.88 14.22 20.20
CA TYR A 356 -29.21 13.78 20.64
C TYR A 356 -29.18 12.43 21.35
N PRO A 357 -28.54 12.32 22.54
CA PRO A 357 -28.29 11.02 23.19
C PRO A 357 -29.60 10.32 23.59
N LYS A 358 -30.61 11.06 24.04
CA LYS A 358 -31.92 10.49 24.40
C LYS A 358 -32.64 9.87 23.21
N LEU A 359 -32.61 10.51 22.03
CA LEU A 359 -33.20 9.96 20.81
C LEU A 359 -32.43 8.74 20.33
N TYR A 360 -31.12 8.77 20.43
CA TYR A 360 -30.25 7.62 20.09
C TYR A 360 -30.60 6.41 20.98
N GLU A 361 -30.79 6.58 22.27
CA GLU A 361 -31.17 5.49 23.18
C GLU A 361 -32.54 4.89 22.86
N LEU A 362 -33.49 5.71 22.46
CA LEU A 362 -34.86 5.29 22.10
C LEU A 362 -34.96 4.69 20.70
N CYS A 363 -34.02 4.96 19.82
CA CYS A 363 -34.06 4.43 18.46
C CYS A 363 -33.92 2.90 18.44
N ASN A 364 -34.76 2.23 17.64
CA ASN A 364 -34.76 0.79 17.48
C ASN A 364 -33.51 0.33 16.72
N ASP A 365 -33.11 1.07 15.69
CA ASP A 365 -32.08 0.69 14.73
C ASP A 365 -30.90 1.66 14.74
N LYS A 366 -29.96 1.43 15.67
CA LYS A 366 -28.81 2.33 15.91
C LYS A 366 -27.72 2.25 14.85
N THR A 367 -27.69 1.19 14.05
CA THR A 367 -26.60 0.89 13.11
C THR A 367 -26.95 1.11 11.64
N ARG A 368 -28.12 1.67 11.35
CA ARG A 368 -28.59 1.93 10.00
C ARG A 368 -27.86 3.08 9.33
N LEU A 369 -27.88 3.05 8.00
CA LEU A 369 -27.36 4.11 7.14
C LEU A 369 -28.38 5.24 6.98
N VAL A 370 -27.95 6.39 6.51
CA VAL A 370 -28.82 7.52 6.22
C VAL A 370 -29.91 7.14 5.23
N SER A 371 -29.54 6.39 4.18
CA SER A 371 -30.51 5.87 3.17
C SER A 371 -31.57 4.95 3.74
N ASP A 372 -31.35 4.31 4.89
CA ASP A 372 -32.33 3.40 5.48
C ASP A 372 -33.41 4.14 6.28
N PHE A 373 -33.18 5.42 6.57
CA PHE A 373 -34.10 6.29 7.32
C PHE A 373 -34.77 7.36 6.44
N TYR A 374 -34.39 7.45 5.16
CA TYR A 374 -34.90 8.45 4.24
C TYR A 374 -35.45 7.78 2.99
N ASP A 375 -36.73 8.00 2.73
CA ASP A 375 -37.42 7.46 1.56
C ASP A 375 -38.45 8.50 1.08
N ASP A 376 -38.53 8.70 -0.23
CA ASP A 376 -39.52 9.55 -0.93
C ASP A 376 -39.68 10.97 -0.36
N GLY A 377 -38.56 11.58 0.12
CA GLY A 377 -38.55 12.95 0.65
C GLY A 377 -38.83 13.04 2.15
N GLU A 378 -39.09 11.94 2.84
CA GLU A 378 -39.43 11.90 4.25
C GLU A 378 -38.49 11.06 5.11
N TRP A 379 -38.44 11.38 6.41
CA TRP A 379 -37.62 10.67 7.39
C TRP A 379 -38.44 9.65 8.17
N TYR A 380 -38.05 8.39 8.13
CA TYR A 380 -38.72 7.26 8.81
C TYR A 380 -37.83 6.69 9.93
N ILE A 381 -37.87 7.35 11.11
CA ILE A 381 -37.09 6.88 12.25
C ILE A 381 -38.03 6.22 13.25
N SER A 382 -37.84 4.95 13.56
CA SER A 382 -38.64 4.20 14.51
C SER A 382 -38.05 4.26 15.90
N PHE A 383 -38.88 4.64 16.91
CA PHE A 383 -38.52 4.71 18.31
C PHE A 383 -39.30 3.69 19.14
N ARG A 384 -38.71 3.21 20.24
CA ARG A 384 -39.34 2.24 21.15
C ARG A 384 -40.58 2.77 21.89
N ARG A 385 -40.72 4.09 21.98
CA ARG A 385 -41.87 4.77 22.59
C ARG A 385 -42.33 5.87 21.66
N SER A 386 -43.64 6.10 21.57
CA SER A 386 -44.20 7.27 20.90
C SER A 386 -43.71 8.52 21.63
N LEU A 387 -42.99 9.38 20.91
CA LEU A 387 -42.60 10.70 21.38
C LEU A 387 -43.87 11.54 21.36
N GLY A 388 -44.47 11.76 22.53
CA GLY A 388 -45.72 12.53 22.64
C GLY A 388 -45.57 13.91 22.00
N GLY A 389 -46.38 14.19 20.98
CA GLY A 389 -46.87 15.52 20.56
C GLY A 389 -45.89 16.57 20.03
N GLN A 390 -44.61 16.35 19.98
CA GLN A 390 -43.67 17.23 19.28
C GLN A 390 -43.13 16.53 18.00
N THR A 391 -43.86 16.72 16.94
CA THR A 391 -43.35 16.51 15.59
C THR A 391 -42.07 17.32 15.44
N LEU A 392 -40.97 16.66 15.23
CA LEU A 392 -39.73 17.27 14.72
C LEU A 392 -40.04 17.82 13.33
N ASN A 393 -40.58 19.00 13.24
CA ASN A 393 -40.57 19.83 12.05
C ASN A 393 -39.10 20.21 11.81
N CYS A 394 -38.35 19.35 11.17
CA CYS A 394 -37.10 19.71 10.55
C CYS A 394 -37.44 20.65 9.40
N GLY A 395 -37.35 21.95 9.70
CA GLY A 395 -37.63 23.03 8.78
C GLY A 395 -36.97 22.78 7.43
N ARG A 396 -37.77 22.96 6.40
CA ARG A 396 -37.32 23.23 5.03
C ARG A 396 -36.35 24.41 5.12
N THR A 397 -35.08 24.14 4.88
CA THR A 397 -34.16 25.20 4.50
C THR A 397 -33.71 24.87 3.08
N SER A 398 -34.08 25.81 2.22
CA SER A 398 -33.72 25.99 0.82
C SER A 398 -32.22 25.79 0.56
#